data_25374ba16ad6e28d4fe7d86eb30bea20
#
_entry.id   25374ba16ad6e28d4fe7d86eb30bea20
#
_cell.length_a   1.000
_cell.length_b   1.000
_cell.length_c   1.000
_cell.angle_alpha   90.00
_cell.angle_beta   90.00
_cell.angle_gamma   90.00
#
_symmetry.space_group_name_H-M   'P 1'
#
loop_
_entity.id
_entity.type
_entity.pdbx_description
1 polymer ?
#
loop_
_entity_poly.entity_id
_entity_poly.type
_entity_poly.pdbx_seq_one_letter_code
_entity_poly.pdbx_strand_id
1 'polypeptide(L)'
;LVHWPILILYSSAVGTSRVNVIEGTIIILVSIGLAWLLIRFVEKPLRYRKDPFVPWLMMKMRFKTIFSVKTWADQLAFILAIFLVAGVPLAAAQTWIGYRNTQSEQNAELQVQTASENYPGARAIGGAQQGLIDNPIPSGGDVKAQYEGLSDPCTGVFAPSDPALAKYCNVQKYGPEDAPLTMVIGNSHAEQALSIFKPIAEQTKTNLQTYLLGGCQYPVRSVNAGNECSEFNTKMTEEIIKRKPQTVVFIATIAQARSNDERADPSLDETVRRLTEAGIQVIGLRDNPRFEYNIYECAQKAGNDK
;
A
#
# COMPACT_ATOMS: atom_id res chain seq x y z
N LEU A 1 4.43 -4.31 -23.96
CA LEU A 1 4.70 -5.09 -22.73
C LEU A 1 6.14 -4.93 -22.24
N VAL A 2 7.14 -4.83 -23.10
CA VAL A 2 8.58 -4.78 -22.74
C VAL A 2 9.02 -3.44 -22.16
N HIS A 3 8.41 -2.33 -22.59
CA HIS A 3 8.80 -0.97 -22.18
C HIS A 3 8.61 -0.71 -20.67
N TRP A 4 7.55 -1.26 -20.09
CA TRP A 4 7.24 -1.02 -18.69
C TRP A 4 8.29 -1.58 -17.71
N PRO A 5 8.73 -2.85 -17.81
CA PRO A 5 9.83 -3.37 -17.02
C PRO A 5 11.12 -2.56 -17.17
N ILE A 6 11.47 -2.15 -18.40
CA ILE A 6 12.68 -1.35 -18.66
C ILE A 6 12.60 0.00 -17.97
N LEU A 7 11.45 0.68 -18.07
CA LEU A 7 11.21 1.97 -17.42
C LEU A 7 11.33 1.86 -15.90
N ILE A 8 10.73 0.83 -15.29
CA ILE A 8 10.79 0.62 -13.84
C ILE A 8 12.24 0.33 -13.40
N LEU A 9 12.95 -0.55 -14.09
CA LEU A 9 14.35 -0.86 -13.78
C LEU A 9 15.24 0.37 -13.91
N TYR A 10 15.06 1.15 -14.97
CA TYR A 10 15.78 2.40 -15.17
C TYR A 10 15.50 3.41 -14.05
N SER A 11 14.22 3.67 -13.76
CA SER A 11 13.80 4.62 -12.71
C SER A 11 14.33 4.20 -11.35
N SER A 12 14.32 2.89 -11.06
CA SER A 12 14.87 2.35 -9.82
C SER A 12 16.40 2.49 -9.73
N ALA A 13 17.11 2.28 -10.84
CA ALA A 13 18.56 2.40 -10.88
C ALA A 13 19.05 3.84 -10.77
N VAL A 14 18.33 4.79 -11.38
CA VAL A 14 18.67 6.23 -11.38
C VAL A 14 18.06 6.97 -10.18
N GLY A 15 17.12 6.35 -9.45
CA GLY A 15 16.46 6.96 -8.29
C GLY A 15 15.55 8.14 -8.66
N THR A 16 14.96 8.15 -9.85
CA THR A 16 14.05 9.21 -10.32
C THR A 16 12.74 8.64 -10.86
N SER A 17 11.65 9.30 -10.55
CA SER A 17 10.33 9.00 -11.14
C SER A 17 10.08 9.76 -12.45
N ARG A 18 10.97 10.66 -12.84
CA ARG A 18 10.86 11.47 -14.06
C ARG A 18 11.98 11.14 -15.03
N VAL A 19 11.58 10.83 -16.24
CA VAL A 19 12.49 10.52 -17.35
C VAL A 19 12.52 11.73 -18.28
N ASN A 20 13.69 12.22 -18.62
CA ASN A 20 13.82 13.30 -19.60
C ASN A 20 13.58 12.79 -21.02
N VAL A 21 13.45 13.69 -21.99
CA VAL A 21 13.12 13.34 -23.38
C VAL A 21 14.17 12.41 -24.02
N ILE A 22 15.45 12.62 -23.73
CA ILE A 22 16.54 11.80 -24.29
C ILE A 22 16.51 10.39 -23.71
N GLU A 23 16.42 10.27 -22.38
CA GLU A 23 16.30 9.00 -21.67
C GLU A 23 15.06 8.22 -22.11
N GLY A 24 13.90 8.89 -22.20
CA GLY A 24 12.66 8.30 -22.67
C GLY A 24 12.78 7.78 -24.10
N THR A 25 13.46 8.51 -24.98
CA THR A 25 13.71 8.09 -26.35
C THR A 25 14.60 6.83 -26.39
N ILE A 26 15.66 6.78 -25.58
CA ILE A 26 16.53 5.61 -25.47
C ILE A 26 15.75 4.40 -24.97
N ILE A 27 14.94 4.56 -23.92
CA ILE A 27 14.10 3.48 -23.36
C ILE A 27 13.14 2.94 -24.42
N ILE A 28 12.52 3.80 -25.22
CA ILE A 28 11.62 3.38 -26.32
C ILE A 28 12.40 2.60 -27.37
N LEU A 29 13.55 3.07 -27.82
CA LEU A 29 14.36 2.38 -28.83
C LEU A 29 14.84 1.02 -28.34
N VAL A 30 15.32 0.92 -27.09
CA VAL A 30 15.71 -0.36 -26.47
C VAL A 30 14.51 -1.28 -26.35
N SER A 31 13.34 -0.78 -25.98
CA SER A 31 12.10 -1.56 -25.88
C SER A 31 11.65 -2.12 -27.23
N ILE A 32 11.75 -1.33 -28.29
CA ILE A 32 11.45 -1.78 -29.66
C ILE A 32 12.44 -2.85 -30.10
N GLY A 33 13.73 -2.65 -29.86
CA GLY A 33 14.76 -3.64 -30.17
C GLY A 33 14.55 -4.97 -29.46
N LEU A 34 14.27 -4.95 -28.16
CA LEU A 34 13.97 -6.15 -27.37
C LEU A 34 12.65 -6.80 -27.80
N ALA A 35 11.61 -6.04 -28.08
CA ALA A 35 10.36 -6.58 -28.60
C ALA A 35 10.57 -7.26 -29.95
N TRP A 36 11.37 -6.67 -30.87
CA TRP A 36 11.72 -7.27 -32.14
C TRP A 36 12.50 -8.59 -31.97
N LEU A 37 13.47 -8.60 -31.04
CA LEU A 37 14.21 -9.84 -30.70
C LEU A 37 13.29 -10.92 -30.16
N LEU A 38 12.40 -10.59 -29.24
CA LEU A 38 11.43 -11.53 -28.68
C LEU A 38 10.47 -12.07 -29.75
N ILE A 39 9.95 -11.23 -30.62
CA ILE A 39 9.10 -11.65 -31.75
C ILE A 39 9.88 -12.55 -32.68
N ARG A 40 11.11 -12.20 -33.04
CA ARG A 40 11.93 -12.89 -34.00
C ARG A 40 12.41 -14.27 -33.53
N PHE A 41 12.87 -14.33 -32.27
CA PHE A 41 13.56 -15.50 -31.74
C PHE A 41 12.69 -16.36 -30.82
N VAL A 42 11.62 -15.82 -30.25
CA VAL A 42 10.73 -16.54 -29.33
C VAL A 42 9.35 -16.76 -29.95
N GLU A 43 8.66 -15.69 -30.31
CA GLU A 43 7.25 -15.77 -30.72
C GLU A 43 7.11 -16.47 -32.10
N LYS A 44 7.88 -16.06 -33.13
CA LYS A 44 7.78 -16.64 -34.47
C LYS A 44 8.10 -18.13 -34.50
N PRO A 45 9.18 -18.63 -33.87
CA PRO A 45 9.46 -20.06 -33.81
C PRO A 45 8.40 -20.87 -33.10
N LEU A 46 7.76 -20.28 -32.05
CA LEU A 46 6.71 -20.96 -31.28
C LEU A 46 5.36 -20.95 -32.00
N ARG A 47 5.01 -19.83 -32.65
CA ARG A 47 3.69 -19.60 -33.25
C ARG A 47 3.56 -20.15 -34.69
N TYR A 48 4.61 -20.02 -35.50
CA TYR A 48 4.59 -20.38 -36.91
C TYR A 48 5.48 -21.58 -37.21
N ARG A 49 5.03 -22.75 -36.79
CA ARG A 49 5.71 -24.05 -37.00
C ARG A 49 5.85 -24.49 -38.49
N LYS A 50 5.31 -23.70 -39.43
CA LYS A 50 5.27 -24.04 -40.87
C LYS A 50 6.14 -23.16 -41.79
N ASP A 51 6.78 -22.12 -41.27
CA ASP A 51 7.63 -21.27 -42.11
C ASP A 51 9.02 -21.86 -42.29
N PRO A 52 9.47 -22.11 -43.54
CA PRO A 52 10.78 -22.70 -43.86
C PRO A 52 11.95 -21.72 -43.60
N PHE A 53 11.69 -20.52 -43.17
CA PHE A 53 12.72 -19.49 -42.99
C PHE A 53 13.26 -19.45 -41.56
N VAL A 54 13.91 -20.53 -41.12
CA VAL A 54 14.73 -20.51 -39.90
C VAL A 54 16.12 -20.00 -40.27
N PRO A 55 16.64 -18.91 -39.67
CA PRO A 55 17.97 -18.42 -40.01
C PRO A 55 19.04 -19.48 -39.74
N TRP A 56 20.00 -19.57 -40.64
CA TRP A 56 21.16 -20.46 -40.61
C TRP A 56 21.89 -20.58 -39.26
N LEU A 57 21.85 -19.54 -38.42
CA LEU A 57 22.46 -19.55 -37.09
C LEU A 57 21.76 -20.49 -36.07
N MET A 58 20.45 -20.74 -36.23
CA MET A 58 19.71 -21.72 -35.40
C MET A 58 19.88 -23.17 -35.88
N MET A 59 20.35 -23.36 -37.09
CA MET A 59 20.58 -24.72 -37.63
C MET A 59 21.80 -25.41 -36.99
N LYS A 60 22.74 -24.65 -36.43
CA LYS A 60 23.90 -25.18 -35.71
C LYS A 60 23.65 -25.56 -34.25
N MET A 61 22.64 -24.97 -33.62
CA MET A 61 22.16 -25.47 -32.34
C MET A 61 20.98 -26.39 -32.60
N ARG A 62 21.13 -27.67 -32.32
CA ARG A 62 20.13 -28.75 -32.46
C ARG A 62 18.85 -28.45 -31.62
N PHE A 63 18.22 -27.31 -31.78
CA PHE A 63 16.93 -26.97 -31.17
C PHE A 63 15.77 -27.80 -31.75
N LYS A 64 16.00 -28.54 -32.86
CA LYS A 64 15.00 -29.43 -33.46
C LYS A 64 14.59 -30.58 -32.54
N THR A 65 15.37 -30.89 -31.54
CA THR A 65 15.11 -31.98 -30.57
C THR A 65 14.35 -31.54 -29.31
N ILE A 66 14.39 -30.26 -28.91
CA ILE A 66 13.80 -29.81 -27.65
C ILE A 66 12.27 -29.68 -27.73
N PHE A 67 11.71 -29.45 -28.93
CA PHE A 67 10.27 -29.27 -29.14
C PHE A 67 9.55 -30.44 -29.84
N SER A 68 10.24 -31.51 -30.16
CA SER A 68 9.61 -32.75 -30.63
C SER A 68 9.32 -33.65 -29.42
N VAL A 69 8.28 -33.34 -28.68
CA VAL A 69 7.82 -34.12 -27.51
C VAL A 69 7.29 -35.48 -28.03
N LYS A 70 8.19 -36.38 -28.41
CA LYS A 70 7.83 -37.72 -28.89
C LYS A 70 8.07 -38.82 -27.87
N THR A 71 8.92 -38.55 -26.89
CA THR A 71 9.24 -39.53 -25.84
C THR A 71 8.91 -38.93 -24.44
N TRP A 72 8.74 -39.81 -23.47
CA TRP A 72 8.53 -39.35 -22.06
C TRP A 72 9.73 -38.56 -21.52
N ALA A 73 10.95 -38.87 -22.01
CA ALA A 73 12.16 -38.13 -21.64
C ALA A 73 12.13 -36.67 -22.15
N ASP A 74 11.57 -36.44 -23.35
CA ASP A 74 11.41 -35.07 -23.89
C ASP A 74 10.37 -34.28 -23.07
N GLN A 75 9.30 -34.95 -22.58
CA GLN A 75 8.29 -34.35 -21.72
C GLN A 75 8.89 -33.96 -20.39
N LEU A 76 9.68 -34.84 -19.78
CA LEU A 76 10.41 -34.54 -18.54
C LEU A 76 11.40 -33.40 -18.71
N ALA A 77 12.18 -33.38 -19.78
CA ALA A 77 13.12 -32.29 -20.06
C ALA A 77 12.40 -30.95 -20.26
N PHE A 78 11.23 -30.94 -20.90
CA PHE A 78 10.42 -29.75 -21.07
C PHE A 78 9.85 -29.23 -19.73
N ILE A 79 9.31 -30.15 -18.92
CA ILE A 79 8.80 -29.80 -17.55
C ILE A 79 9.95 -29.28 -16.68
N LEU A 80 11.13 -29.93 -16.75
CA LEU A 80 12.30 -29.48 -16.00
C LEU A 80 12.78 -28.10 -16.45
N ALA A 81 12.76 -27.84 -17.76
CA ALA A 81 13.09 -26.53 -18.32
C ALA A 81 12.12 -25.44 -17.85
N ILE A 82 10.80 -25.71 -17.84
CA ILE A 82 9.80 -24.79 -17.31
C ILE A 82 10.04 -24.57 -15.81
N PHE A 83 10.29 -25.63 -15.05
CA PHE A 83 10.57 -25.53 -13.61
C PHE A 83 11.82 -24.70 -13.33
N LEU A 84 12.89 -24.88 -14.09
CA LEU A 84 14.13 -24.11 -13.92
C LEU A 84 13.96 -22.64 -14.34
N VAL A 85 13.23 -22.37 -15.41
CA VAL A 85 13.10 -21.01 -15.96
C VAL A 85 12.05 -20.19 -15.21
N ALA A 86 10.97 -20.81 -14.74
CA ALA A 86 9.88 -20.12 -14.06
C ALA A 86 9.81 -20.46 -12.56
N GLY A 87 9.96 -21.73 -12.19
CA GLY A 87 9.80 -22.18 -10.81
C GLY A 87 10.90 -21.70 -9.89
N VAL A 88 12.17 -21.77 -10.31
CA VAL A 88 13.31 -21.33 -9.50
C VAL A 88 13.28 -19.81 -9.25
N PRO A 89 13.07 -18.94 -10.26
CA PRO A 89 12.93 -17.51 -10.01
C PRO A 89 11.72 -17.14 -9.14
N LEU A 90 10.58 -17.83 -9.31
CA LEU A 90 9.41 -17.62 -8.47
C LEU A 90 9.67 -18.02 -7.00
N ALA A 91 10.30 -19.17 -6.78
CA ALA A 91 10.68 -19.59 -5.43
C ALA A 91 11.70 -18.63 -4.80
N ALA A 92 12.70 -18.19 -5.57
CA ALA A 92 13.67 -17.21 -5.13
C ALA A 92 13.01 -15.86 -4.79
N ALA A 93 12.04 -15.41 -5.59
CA ALA A 93 11.29 -14.19 -5.32
C ALA A 93 10.45 -14.32 -4.04
N GLN A 94 9.78 -15.45 -3.83
CA GLN A 94 9.00 -15.70 -2.61
C GLN A 94 9.89 -15.76 -1.36
N THR A 95 11.02 -16.44 -1.42
CA THR A 95 11.98 -16.48 -0.30
C THR A 95 12.57 -15.10 0.00
N TRP A 96 12.86 -14.32 -1.06
CA TRP A 96 13.32 -12.95 -0.91
C TRP A 96 12.26 -12.04 -0.27
N ILE A 97 10.99 -12.14 -0.70
CA ILE A 97 9.87 -11.39 -0.11
C ILE A 97 9.69 -11.79 1.35
N GLY A 98 9.72 -13.09 1.68
CA GLY A 98 9.64 -13.58 3.04
C GLY A 98 10.76 -13.05 3.92
N TYR A 99 12.02 -13.12 3.45
CA TYR A 99 13.17 -12.55 4.14
C TYR A 99 13.03 -11.05 4.39
N ARG A 100 12.58 -10.29 3.36
CA ARG A 100 12.36 -8.85 3.48
C ARG A 100 11.27 -8.52 4.50
N ASN A 101 10.16 -9.27 4.51
CA ASN A 101 9.09 -9.07 5.48
C ASN A 101 9.57 -9.33 6.91
N THR A 102 10.33 -10.41 7.15
CA THR A 102 10.89 -10.70 8.47
C THR A 102 11.87 -9.61 8.92
N GLN A 103 12.71 -9.10 8.03
CA GLN A 103 13.60 -7.97 8.32
C GLN A 103 12.80 -6.69 8.64
N SER A 104 11.72 -6.44 7.94
CA SER A 104 10.83 -5.30 8.19
C SER A 104 10.16 -5.39 9.57
N GLU A 105 9.66 -6.56 9.95
CA GLU A 105 9.08 -6.81 11.28
C GLU A 105 10.12 -6.62 12.39
N GLN A 106 11.31 -7.18 12.23
CA GLN A 106 12.41 -7.00 13.19
C GLN A 106 12.84 -5.55 13.32
N ASN A 107 12.93 -4.82 12.21
CA ASN A 107 13.21 -3.40 12.22
C ASN A 107 12.12 -2.59 12.90
N ALA A 108 10.85 -2.96 12.72
CA ALA A 108 9.71 -2.32 13.38
C ALA A 108 9.75 -2.52 14.90
N GLU A 109 10.06 -3.72 15.37
CA GLU A 109 10.24 -4.02 16.80
C GLU A 109 11.43 -3.24 17.40
N LEU A 110 12.55 -3.18 16.68
CA LEU A 110 13.71 -2.38 17.09
C LEU A 110 13.39 -0.89 17.19
N GLN A 111 12.51 -0.36 16.35
CA GLN A 111 12.05 1.03 16.41
C GLN A 111 11.29 1.34 17.71
N VAL A 112 10.41 0.44 18.11
CA VAL A 112 9.63 0.61 19.36
C VAL A 112 10.57 0.59 20.58
N GLN A 113 11.60 -0.26 20.55
CA GLN A 113 12.58 -0.40 21.63
C GLN A 113 13.65 0.70 21.63
N THR A 114 14.04 1.19 20.45
CA THR A 114 15.06 2.21 20.26
C THR A 114 14.48 3.56 19.87
N ALA A 115 13.34 3.98 20.40
CA ALA A 115 12.90 5.38 20.36
C ALA A 115 13.99 6.27 21.00
N SER A 116 15.16 6.19 20.40
CA SER A 116 16.45 6.62 20.90
C SER A 116 16.74 8.03 20.42
N GLU A 117 17.75 8.60 21.00
CA GLU A 117 18.33 9.90 20.62
C GLU A 117 18.60 10.02 19.11
N ASN A 118 18.84 8.90 18.42
CA ASN A 118 19.15 8.88 16.99
C ASN A 118 17.89 8.93 16.08
N TYR A 119 16.71 8.58 16.60
CA TYR A 119 15.46 8.56 15.82
C TYR A 119 14.34 9.33 16.55
N PRO A 120 14.46 10.65 16.67
CA PRO A 120 13.52 11.44 17.47
C PRO A 120 12.11 11.46 16.87
N GLY A 121 11.92 11.14 15.57
CA GLY A 121 10.64 11.22 14.90
C GLY A 121 10.00 12.60 15.06
N ALA A 122 8.72 12.65 15.42
CA ALA A 122 7.98 13.90 15.64
C ALA A 122 8.56 14.78 16.77
N ARG A 123 9.33 14.22 17.69
CA ARG A 123 10.01 15.00 18.76
C ARG A 123 11.07 15.96 18.23
N ALA A 124 11.58 15.72 17.01
CA ALA A 124 12.49 16.64 16.34
C ALA A 124 11.87 18.03 16.13
N ILE A 125 10.56 18.12 15.94
CA ILE A 125 9.82 19.39 15.81
C ILE A 125 9.89 20.18 17.13
N GLY A 126 9.99 19.51 18.28
CA GLY A 126 10.16 20.13 19.59
C GLY A 126 11.60 20.46 19.98
N GLY A 127 12.56 20.38 19.05
CA GLY A 127 13.97 20.72 19.27
C GLY A 127 14.82 19.58 19.81
N ALA A 128 14.36 18.33 19.74
CA ALA A 128 15.21 17.18 20.01
C ALA A 128 16.38 17.17 19.02
N GLN A 129 17.59 16.97 19.52
CA GLN A 129 18.79 17.00 18.70
C GLN A 129 18.76 15.85 17.68
N GLN A 130 18.89 16.18 16.42
CA GLN A 130 18.97 15.18 15.35
C GLN A 130 20.40 14.70 15.22
N GLY A 131 20.63 13.41 15.47
CA GLY A 131 21.83 12.74 14.97
C GLY A 131 21.73 12.57 13.45
N LEU A 132 22.85 12.56 12.76
CA LEU A 132 22.92 12.16 11.34
C LEU A 132 22.48 10.69 11.27
N ILE A 133 21.41 10.42 10.54
CA ILE A 133 20.87 9.06 10.38
C ILE A 133 21.24 8.61 8.98
N ASP A 134 22.22 7.71 8.89
CA ASP A 134 22.67 7.13 7.62
C ASP A 134 21.58 6.24 6.97
N ASN A 135 20.74 5.62 7.78
CA ASN A 135 19.68 4.72 7.33
C ASN A 135 18.35 5.09 8.00
N PRO A 136 17.41 5.73 7.27
CA PRO A 136 16.08 6.02 7.82
C PRO A 136 15.35 4.71 8.15
N ILE A 137 14.67 4.70 9.30
CA ILE A 137 13.83 3.59 9.75
C ILE A 137 12.39 4.11 9.84
N PRO A 138 11.39 3.48 9.17
CA PRO A 138 11.53 2.37 8.22
C PRO A 138 12.23 2.76 6.94
N SER A 139 12.85 1.78 6.28
CA SER A 139 13.32 1.99 4.91
C SER A 139 12.12 2.23 3.99
N GLY A 140 12.32 2.98 2.88
CA GLY A 140 11.22 3.26 1.95
C GLY A 140 10.52 2.02 1.38
N GLY A 141 11.20 0.85 1.39
CA GLY A 141 10.61 -0.44 1.00
C GLY A 141 9.71 -1.04 2.06
N ASP A 142 9.93 -0.71 3.31
CA ASP A 142 9.28 -1.33 4.47
C ASP A 142 8.04 -0.55 4.96
N VAL A 143 7.85 0.69 4.47
CA VAL A 143 6.69 1.54 4.85
C VAL A 143 5.34 0.85 4.64
N LYS A 144 5.22 0.00 3.62
CA LYS A 144 3.97 -0.74 3.36
C LYS A 144 3.65 -1.80 4.42
N ALA A 145 4.66 -2.36 5.07
CA ALA A 145 4.49 -3.37 6.12
C ALA A 145 4.07 -2.76 7.46
N GLN A 146 4.08 -1.44 7.58
CA GLN A 146 3.75 -0.73 8.82
C GLN A 146 2.31 -0.24 8.89
N TYR A 147 1.45 -0.71 8.00
CA TYR A 147 0.02 -0.44 8.12
C TYR A 147 -0.57 -1.22 9.30
N GLU A 148 -1.06 -0.47 10.29
CA GLU A 148 -1.80 -1.03 11.39
C GLU A 148 -3.26 -1.25 10.97
N GLY A 149 -3.74 -2.50 11.07
CA GLY A 149 -5.13 -2.87 10.80
C GLY A 149 -5.77 -3.55 12.01
N LEU A 150 -7.08 -3.68 12.01
CA LEU A 150 -7.81 -4.59 12.88
C LEU A 150 -8.20 -5.82 12.05
N SER A 151 -7.95 -7.03 12.57
CA SER A 151 -8.13 -8.27 11.81
C SER A 151 -9.49 -8.93 12.01
N ASP A 152 -10.11 -8.75 13.19
CA ASP A 152 -11.30 -9.51 13.56
C ASP A 152 -12.56 -8.87 12.96
N PRO A 153 -13.40 -9.61 12.24
CA PRO A 153 -14.65 -9.07 11.73
C PRO A 153 -15.61 -8.75 12.89
N CYS A 154 -16.42 -7.73 12.70
CA CYS A 154 -17.42 -7.31 13.69
C CYS A 154 -18.53 -8.36 13.80
N THR A 155 -18.63 -9.00 14.96
CA THR A 155 -19.65 -10.01 15.28
C THR A 155 -20.31 -9.71 16.63
N GLY A 156 -21.44 -10.36 16.92
CA GLY A 156 -22.14 -10.21 18.20
C GLY A 156 -22.55 -8.75 18.46
N VAL A 157 -22.18 -8.23 19.63
CA VAL A 157 -22.50 -6.85 20.03
C VAL A 157 -21.83 -5.78 19.17
N PHE A 158 -20.76 -6.14 18.47
CA PHE A 158 -20.04 -5.24 17.56
C PHE A 158 -20.55 -5.29 16.13
N ALA A 159 -21.45 -6.24 15.78
CA ALA A 159 -22.01 -6.30 14.43
C ALA A 159 -22.79 -5.00 14.11
N PRO A 160 -22.62 -4.42 12.91
CA PRO A 160 -23.37 -3.24 12.54
C PRO A 160 -24.87 -3.51 12.44
N SER A 161 -25.67 -2.50 12.69
CA SER A 161 -27.13 -2.58 12.56
C SER A 161 -27.57 -2.74 11.11
N ASP A 162 -26.84 -2.11 10.17
CA ASP A 162 -27.01 -2.30 8.74
C ASP A 162 -26.02 -3.37 8.24
N PRO A 163 -26.51 -4.53 7.74
CA PRO A 163 -25.64 -5.59 7.21
C PRO A 163 -24.72 -5.14 6.07
N ALA A 164 -25.10 -4.09 5.33
CA ALA A 164 -24.27 -3.54 4.25
C ALA A 164 -22.94 -2.97 4.76
N LEU A 165 -22.86 -2.60 6.04
CA LEU A 165 -21.65 -2.07 6.67
C LEU A 165 -20.72 -3.19 7.18
N ALA A 166 -21.19 -4.44 7.27
CA ALA A 166 -20.43 -5.54 7.87
C ALA A 166 -19.08 -5.79 7.17
N LYS A 167 -19.04 -5.68 5.85
CA LYS A 167 -17.81 -5.89 5.05
C LYS A 167 -16.70 -4.85 5.28
N TYR A 168 -17.05 -3.72 5.91
CA TYR A 168 -16.10 -2.64 6.22
C TYR A 168 -15.70 -2.60 7.69
N CYS A 169 -16.27 -3.51 8.49
CA CYS A 169 -16.19 -3.46 9.94
C CYS A 169 -15.19 -4.47 10.48
N ASN A 170 -14.20 -3.95 11.23
CA ASN A 170 -13.31 -4.78 12.02
C ASN A 170 -13.29 -4.30 13.47
N VAL A 171 -12.98 -5.21 14.41
CA VAL A 171 -12.94 -4.92 15.85
C VAL A 171 -11.70 -5.53 16.50
N GLN A 172 -11.17 -4.86 17.49
CA GLN A 172 -10.18 -5.41 18.42
C GLN A 172 -10.62 -5.11 19.85
N LYS A 173 -10.73 -6.17 20.65
CA LYS A 173 -11.19 -6.10 22.03
C LYS A 173 -9.98 -5.98 22.96
N TYR A 174 -9.98 -4.94 23.77
CA TYR A 174 -8.98 -4.73 24.84
C TYR A 174 -9.63 -4.78 26.23
N GLY A 175 -10.95 -4.74 26.29
CA GLY A 175 -11.77 -4.86 27.47
C GLY A 175 -12.97 -5.79 27.28
N PRO A 176 -13.84 -5.93 28.29
CA PRO A 176 -15.10 -6.66 28.15
C PRO A 176 -16.01 -6.01 27.09
N GLU A 177 -17.07 -6.71 26.68
CA GLU A 177 -17.94 -6.26 25.58
C GLU A 177 -18.66 -4.94 25.86
N ASP A 178 -18.88 -4.61 27.12
CA ASP A 178 -19.47 -3.36 27.62
C ASP A 178 -18.42 -2.27 27.95
N ALA A 179 -17.14 -2.54 27.72
CA ALA A 179 -16.09 -1.52 27.87
C ALA A 179 -16.33 -0.34 26.92
N PRO A 180 -15.76 0.84 27.23
CA PRO A 180 -15.82 1.98 26.34
C PRO A 180 -15.40 1.64 24.91
N LEU A 181 -16.10 2.19 23.93
CA LEU A 181 -15.86 1.92 22.51
C LEU A 181 -15.34 3.18 21.81
N THR A 182 -14.21 3.04 21.13
CA THR A 182 -13.69 4.03 20.17
C THR A 182 -13.87 3.52 18.74
N MET A 183 -14.49 4.31 17.90
CA MET A 183 -14.70 3.98 16.48
C MET A 183 -13.77 4.83 15.60
N VAL A 184 -12.99 4.20 14.73
CA VAL A 184 -12.14 4.87 13.73
C VAL A 184 -12.77 4.68 12.36
N ILE A 185 -13.11 5.78 11.68
CA ILE A 185 -13.95 5.75 10.49
C ILE A 185 -13.32 6.54 9.34
N GLY A 186 -13.40 5.99 8.13
CA GLY A 186 -12.95 6.68 6.92
C GLY A 186 -12.28 5.77 5.91
N ASN A 187 -11.14 6.21 5.43
CA ASN A 187 -10.32 5.54 4.41
C ASN A 187 -8.97 5.06 4.98
N SER A 188 -8.02 4.74 4.11
CA SER A 188 -6.67 4.34 4.50
C SER A 188 -5.91 5.39 5.34
N HIS A 189 -6.25 6.68 5.23
CA HIS A 189 -5.66 7.71 6.09
C HIS A 189 -6.19 7.62 7.53
N ALA A 190 -7.46 7.29 7.71
CA ALA A 190 -8.03 7.01 9.02
C ALA A 190 -7.45 5.71 9.61
N GLU A 191 -7.19 4.70 8.77
CA GLU A 191 -6.54 3.47 9.19
C GLU A 191 -5.15 3.71 9.80
N GLN A 192 -4.37 4.64 9.25
CA GLN A 192 -3.07 5.02 9.81
C GLN A 192 -3.17 5.52 11.26
N ALA A 193 -4.29 6.14 11.65
CA ALA A 193 -4.51 6.59 13.01
C ALA A 193 -4.57 5.43 14.03
N LEU A 194 -4.76 4.20 13.60
CA LEU A 194 -4.74 3.03 14.48
C LEU A 194 -3.40 2.86 15.19
N SER A 195 -2.29 3.27 14.58
CA SER A 195 -0.98 3.28 15.23
C SER A 195 -0.94 4.14 16.50
N ILE A 196 -1.81 5.16 16.59
CA ILE A 196 -1.97 6.02 17.75
C ILE A 196 -2.97 5.42 18.75
N PHE A 197 -4.13 4.95 18.23
CA PHE A 197 -5.24 4.54 19.08
C PHE A 197 -5.14 3.12 19.63
N LYS A 198 -4.45 2.20 18.98
CA LYS A 198 -4.25 0.83 19.50
C LYS A 198 -3.53 0.81 20.85
N PRO A 199 -2.34 1.42 21.02
CA PRO A 199 -1.67 1.44 22.31
C PRO A 199 -2.47 2.18 23.41
N ILE A 200 -3.20 3.24 23.06
CA ILE A 200 -4.08 3.95 24.00
C ILE A 200 -5.22 3.02 24.43
N ALA A 201 -5.87 2.36 23.49
CA ALA A 201 -6.99 1.46 23.77
C ALA A 201 -6.56 0.26 24.63
N GLU A 202 -5.39 -0.30 24.36
CA GLU A 202 -4.82 -1.37 25.17
C GLU A 202 -4.55 -0.93 26.62
N GLN A 203 -3.97 0.25 26.80
CA GLN A 203 -3.70 0.82 28.12
C GLN A 203 -4.97 1.17 28.88
N THR A 204 -5.98 1.71 28.20
CA THR A 204 -7.25 2.15 28.80
C THR A 204 -8.31 1.09 28.85
N LYS A 205 -8.03 -0.12 28.29
CA LYS A 205 -9.00 -1.22 28.15
C LYS A 205 -10.25 -0.83 27.37
N THR A 206 -10.09 0.06 26.38
CA THR A 206 -11.14 0.52 25.47
C THR A 206 -11.20 -0.39 24.25
N ASN A 207 -12.38 -0.80 23.81
CA ASN A 207 -12.52 -1.56 22.59
C ASN A 207 -12.38 -0.65 21.36
N LEU A 208 -11.71 -1.14 20.33
CA LEU A 208 -11.58 -0.43 19.05
C LEU A 208 -12.45 -1.09 17.98
N GLN A 209 -13.18 -0.28 17.24
CA GLN A 209 -13.93 -0.71 16.07
C GLN A 209 -13.61 0.20 14.89
N THR A 210 -13.42 -0.38 13.71
CA THR A 210 -13.18 0.39 12.49
C THR A 210 -14.30 0.21 11.49
N TYR A 211 -14.55 1.26 10.70
CA TYR A 211 -15.33 1.18 9.46
C TYR A 211 -14.54 1.89 8.36
N LEU A 212 -13.91 1.08 7.51
CA LEU A 212 -12.98 1.60 6.51
C LEU A 212 -13.43 1.24 5.09
N LEU A 213 -13.63 2.27 4.27
CA LEU A 213 -13.87 2.15 2.84
C LEU A 213 -12.74 2.86 2.09
N GLY A 214 -11.94 2.10 1.33
CA GLY A 214 -10.80 2.63 0.59
C GLY A 214 -11.18 3.81 -0.31
N GLY A 215 -10.44 4.90 -0.23
CA GLY A 215 -10.68 6.12 -0.99
C GLY A 215 -11.88 6.98 -0.54
N CYS A 216 -12.64 6.53 0.47
CA CYS A 216 -13.81 7.23 0.98
C CYS A 216 -13.50 7.92 2.31
N GLN A 217 -13.31 9.22 2.28
CA GLN A 217 -13.08 10.01 3.50
C GLN A 217 -14.40 10.31 4.21
N TYR A 218 -14.45 10.04 5.50
CA TYR A 218 -15.59 10.43 6.33
C TYR A 218 -15.38 11.86 6.86
N PRO A 219 -16.38 12.74 6.94
CA PRO A 219 -17.80 12.52 6.58
C PRO A 219 -18.19 13.04 5.18
N VAL A 220 -17.28 13.02 4.22
CA VAL A 220 -17.48 13.63 2.89
C VAL A 220 -18.73 13.08 2.21
N ARG A 221 -19.67 13.98 1.88
CA ARG A 221 -20.92 13.67 1.17
C ARG A 221 -21.07 14.45 -0.13
N SER A 222 -19.99 15.11 -0.58
CA SER A 222 -20.03 15.88 -1.82
C SER A 222 -20.26 14.97 -3.04
N VAL A 223 -20.90 15.51 -4.11
CA VAL A 223 -21.12 14.81 -5.37
C VAL A 223 -19.84 14.24 -6.00
N ASN A 224 -18.68 14.76 -5.63
CA ASN A 224 -17.38 14.28 -6.10
C ASN A 224 -16.89 13.02 -5.35
N ALA A 225 -17.53 12.61 -4.25
CA ALA A 225 -17.17 11.43 -3.47
C ALA A 225 -17.60 10.10 -4.12
N GLY A 226 -18.44 10.15 -5.17
CA GLY A 226 -19.09 8.98 -5.74
C GLY A 226 -20.27 8.49 -4.89
N ASN A 227 -21.24 7.83 -5.53
CA ASN A 227 -22.48 7.41 -4.89
C ASN A 227 -22.23 6.43 -3.73
N GLU A 228 -21.35 5.45 -3.89
CA GLU A 228 -21.03 4.45 -2.86
C GLU A 228 -20.44 5.10 -1.60
N CYS A 229 -19.52 6.05 -1.74
CA CYS A 229 -18.92 6.75 -0.61
C CYS A 229 -19.94 7.65 0.13
N SER A 230 -20.77 8.38 -0.60
CA SER A 230 -21.81 9.22 -0.01
C SER A 230 -22.85 8.40 0.75
N GLU A 231 -23.27 7.26 0.20
CA GLU A 231 -24.17 6.33 0.86
C GLU A 231 -23.54 5.72 2.10
N PHE A 232 -22.29 5.25 1.99
CA PHE A 232 -21.52 4.73 3.12
C PHE A 232 -21.46 5.75 4.27
N ASN A 233 -21.05 6.99 3.99
CA ASN A 233 -20.92 8.04 5.01
C ASN A 233 -22.24 8.42 5.66
N THR A 234 -23.34 8.36 4.91
CA THR A 234 -24.68 8.60 5.45
C THR A 234 -25.08 7.48 6.41
N LYS A 235 -24.95 6.22 6.00
CA LYS A 235 -25.26 5.05 6.83
C LYS A 235 -24.35 4.99 8.07
N MET A 236 -23.09 5.36 7.90
CA MET A 236 -22.15 5.41 9.02
C MET A 236 -22.54 6.43 10.08
N THR A 237 -22.98 7.63 9.68
CA THR A 237 -23.44 8.64 10.64
C THR A 237 -24.64 8.12 11.45
N GLU A 238 -25.57 7.42 10.82
CA GLU A 238 -26.73 6.81 11.48
C GLU A 238 -26.31 5.65 12.42
N GLU A 239 -25.40 4.79 11.96
CA GLU A 239 -24.87 3.70 12.78
C GLU A 239 -24.16 4.22 14.04
N ILE A 240 -23.33 5.26 13.92
CA ILE A 240 -22.65 5.88 15.04
C ILE A 240 -23.65 6.45 16.06
N ILE A 241 -24.65 7.21 15.61
CA ILE A 241 -25.66 7.81 16.47
C ILE A 241 -26.47 6.75 17.19
N LYS A 242 -26.78 5.64 16.51
CA LYS A 242 -27.52 4.51 17.09
C LYS A 242 -26.68 3.75 18.11
N ARG A 243 -25.41 3.50 17.80
CA ARG A 243 -24.49 2.72 18.65
C ARG A 243 -23.99 3.49 19.87
N LYS A 244 -23.85 4.81 19.73
CA LYS A 244 -23.35 5.72 20.78
C LYS A 244 -21.99 5.29 21.34
N PRO A 245 -20.95 5.14 20.50
CA PRO A 245 -19.61 4.91 21.02
C PRO A 245 -19.18 6.06 21.91
N GLN A 246 -18.26 5.84 22.85
CA GLN A 246 -17.70 6.92 23.66
C GLN A 246 -16.98 7.95 22.77
N THR A 247 -16.21 7.46 21.81
CA THR A 247 -15.37 8.32 20.95
C THR A 247 -15.45 7.89 19.50
N VAL A 248 -15.53 8.87 18.60
CA VAL A 248 -15.37 8.68 17.15
C VAL A 248 -14.16 9.45 16.66
N VAL A 249 -13.33 8.78 15.87
CA VAL A 249 -12.10 9.35 15.30
C VAL A 249 -12.19 9.28 13.79
N PHE A 250 -11.87 10.35 13.10
CA PHE A 250 -11.76 10.39 11.64
C PHE A 250 -10.82 11.51 11.17
N ILE A 251 -10.48 11.48 9.88
CA ILE A 251 -9.69 12.55 9.26
C ILE A 251 -10.66 13.67 8.85
N ALA A 252 -10.55 14.81 9.51
CA ALA A 252 -11.48 15.94 9.37
C ALA A 252 -11.16 16.86 8.18
N THR A 253 -9.93 16.86 7.70
CA THR A 253 -9.49 17.73 6.62
C THR A 253 -9.08 16.92 5.38
N ILE A 254 -8.98 17.61 4.23
CA ILE A 254 -8.59 17.03 2.94
C ILE A 254 -7.36 17.79 2.45
N ALA A 255 -6.20 17.15 2.47
CA ALA A 255 -4.99 17.71 1.90
C ALA A 255 -5.05 17.65 0.37
N GLN A 256 -4.77 18.77 -0.29
CA GLN A 256 -4.78 18.88 -1.74
C GLN A 256 -3.54 18.18 -2.33
N ALA A 257 -3.73 17.41 -3.40
CA ALA A 257 -2.61 16.81 -4.09
C ALA A 257 -1.75 17.89 -4.75
N ARG A 258 -0.44 17.83 -4.52
CA ARG A 258 0.55 18.77 -5.09
C ARG A 258 0.33 20.24 -4.70
N SER A 259 -0.18 20.48 -3.51
CA SER A 259 -0.40 21.78 -2.93
C SER A 259 -0.20 21.70 -1.42
N ASN A 260 0.12 22.82 -0.80
CA ASN A 260 0.12 22.96 0.66
C ASN A 260 -1.27 23.28 1.21
N ASP A 261 -2.28 23.36 0.34
CA ASP A 261 -3.64 23.70 0.74
C ASP A 261 -4.33 22.51 1.41
N GLU A 262 -5.14 22.83 2.39
CA GLU A 262 -5.95 21.91 3.15
C GLU A 262 -7.34 22.51 3.33
N ARG A 263 -8.37 21.71 3.18
CA ARG A 263 -9.76 22.16 3.32
C ARG A 263 -10.59 21.17 4.13
N ALA A 264 -11.63 21.65 4.75
CA ALA A 264 -12.70 20.82 5.32
C ALA A 264 -13.82 20.62 4.27
N ASP A 265 -14.48 19.47 4.34
CA ASP A 265 -15.71 19.26 3.53
C ASP A 265 -16.88 20.01 4.18
N PRO A 266 -17.80 20.62 3.41
CA PRO A 266 -18.96 21.31 3.96
C PRO A 266 -19.86 20.46 4.86
N SER A 267 -19.85 19.14 4.72
CA SER A 267 -20.61 18.22 5.58
C SER A 267 -20.01 17.99 6.95
N LEU A 268 -18.79 18.49 7.22
CA LEU A 268 -18.08 18.29 8.49
C LEU A 268 -18.84 18.90 9.67
N ASP A 269 -19.20 20.19 9.58
CA ASP A 269 -19.82 20.93 10.68
C ASP A 269 -21.16 20.30 11.09
N GLU A 270 -21.99 19.97 10.12
CA GLU A 270 -23.26 19.29 10.39
C GLU A 270 -23.03 17.93 11.05
N THR A 271 -22.08 17.15 10.56
CA THR A 271 -21.83 15.83 11.10
C THR A 271 -21.30 15.91 12.54
N VAL A 272 -20.32 16.76 12.79
CA VAL A 272 -19.79 16.98 14.15
C VAL A 272 -20.89 17.40 15.10
N ARG A 273 -21.75 18.36 14.71
CA ARG A 273 -22.90 18.82 15.52
C ARG A 273 -23.83 17.65 15.85
N ARG A 274 -24.22 16.83 14.88
CA ARG A 274 -25.12 15.68 15.09
C ARG A 274 -24.51 14.64 16.05
N LEU A 275 -23.22 14.36 15.93
CA LEU A 275 -22.53 13.40 16.80
C LEU A 275 -22.39 13.92 18.22
N THR A 276 -22.05 15.21 18.40
CA THR A 276 -21.91 15.84 19.71
C THR A 276 -23.26 16.00 20.41
N GLU A 277 -24.33 16.35 19.69
CA GLU A 277 -25.71 16.35 20.19
C GLU A 277 -26.17 14.95 20.65
N ALA A 278 -25.65 13.89 20.03
CA ALA A 278 -25.90 12.51 20.47
C ALA A 278 -25.06 12.10 21.70
N GLY A 279 -24.23 12.99 22.23
CA GLY A 279 -23.37 12.76 23.40
C GLY A 279 -22.07 12.02 23.09
N ILE A 280 -21.62 12.01 21.83
CA ILE A 280 -20.44 11.29 21.36
C ILE A 280 -19.24 12.26 21.34
N GLN A 281 -18.12 11.83 21.90
CA GLN A 281 -16.86 12.57 21.75
C GLN A 281 -16.32 12.43 20.32
N VAL A 282 -16.01 13.55 19.69
CA VAL A 282 -15.48 13.56 18.32
C VAL A 282 -14.02 14.01 18.33
N ILE A 283 -13.15 13.23 17.71
CA ILE A 283 -11.74 13.55 17.46
C ILE A 283 -11.53 13.65 15.96
N GLY A 284 -11.38 14.86 15.45
CA GLY A 284 -11.00 15.15 14.08
C GLY A 284 -9.48 15.29 13.96
N LEU A 285 -8.84 14.44 13.17
CA LEU A 285 -7.42 14.55 12.85
C LEU A 285 -7.23 15.32 11.56
N ARG A 286 -6.12 16.01 11.43
CA ARG A 286 -5.71 16.58 10.15
C ARG A 286 -5.24 15.46 9.21
N ASP A 287 -5.48 15.67 7.91
CA ASP A 287 -4.99 14.79 6.86
C ASP A 287 -3.45 14.82 6.79
N ASN A 288 -2.87 13.78 6.20
CA ASN A 288 -1.44 13.73 5.97
C ASN A 288 -1.01 14.88 5.05
N PRO A 289 0.08 15.60 5.37
CA PRO A 289 0.56 16.67 4.51
C PRO A 289 0.93 16.12 3.15
N ARG A 290 0.59 16.86 2.09
CA ARG A 290 0.96 16.56 0.71
C ARG A 290 1.92 17.63 0.21
N PHE A 291 2.93 17.17 -0.53
CA PHE A 291 3.98 18.04 -1.05
C PHE A 291 3.85 18.13 -2.56
N GLU A 292 4.28 19.27 -3.14
CA GLU A 292 4.37 19.45 -4.59
C GLU A 292 5.43 18.54 -5.23
N TYR A 293 6.34 18.00 -4.45
CA TYR A 293 7.41 17.11 -4.85
C TYR A 293 7.30 15.75 -4.14
N ASN A 294 7.99 14.75 -4.69
CA ASN A 294 8.10 13.44 -4.05
C ASN A 294 9.06 13.52 -2.86
N ILE A 295 8.53 13.44 -1.64
CA ILE A 295 9.32 13.56 -0.41
C ILE A 295 10.35 12.44 -0.27
N TYR A 296 10.05 11.24 -0.75
CA TYR A 296 10.98 10.12 -0.74
C TYR A 296 12.19 10.38 -1.64
N GLU A 297 11.95 10.87 -2.87
CA GLU A 297 13.04 11.29 -3.77
C GLU A 297 13.83 12.46 -3.20
N CYS A 298 13.16 13.39 -2.54
CA CYS A 298 13.81 14.50 -1.87
C CYS A 298 14.72 14.00 -0.74
N ALA A 299 14.24 13.10 0.11
CA ALA A 299 15.01 12.51 1.19
C ALA A 299 16.22 11.70 0.68
N GLN A 300 16.05 10.94 -0.41
CA GLN A 300 17.17 10.23 -1.03
C GLN A 300 18.24 11.15 -1.62
N LYS A 301 17.80 12.25 -2.28
CA LYS A 301 18.74 13.23 -2.88
C LYS A 301 19.44 14.08 -1.84
N ALA A 302 18.76 14.39 -0.75
CA ALA A 302 19.36 15.18 0.33
C ALA A 302 20.52 14.40 1.00
N GLY A 303 20.51 13.06 0.94
CA GLY A 303 21.55 12.24 1.56
C GLY A 303 21.78 12.66 3.01
N ASN A 304 23.06 12.84 3.37
CA ASN A 304 23.45 13.32 4.69
C ASN A 304 23.64 14.85 4.75
N ASP A 305 23.35 15.59 3.68
CA ASP A 305 23.34 17.05 3.65
C ASP A 305 22.02 17.59 4.23
N LYS A 306 21.82 17.44 5.55
CA LYS A 306 20.60 17.85 6.24
C LYS A 306 20.85 18.96 7.24
#